data_ee4caffe94256ba0c7e5da879c7bfc58
#
_entry.id   ee4caffe94256ba0c7e5da879c7bfc58
#
_cell.length_a   1.000
_cell.length_b   1.000
_cell.length_c   1.000
_cell.angle_alpha   90.00
_cell.angle_beta   90.00
_cell.angle_gamma   90.00
#
_symmetry.space_group_name_H-M   'P 1'
#
loop_
_entity.id
_entity.type
_entity.pdbx_description
1 polymer ?
#
loop_
_entity_poly.entity_id
_entity_poly.type
_entity_poly.pdbx_seq_one_letter_code
_entity_poly.pdbx_strand_id
1 'polypeptide(L)'
;MTNKQPRRTLREVVRDTAVALDLPAYIVYDMPHLELDGDRRLLLERHHGILEYSEERICVAARGAVVRIDGRGLRLCAMNATELSVAGEIEAVTFEKRKSEG
;
A
#
# COMPACT_ATOMS: atom_id res chain seq x y z
N MET A 1 9.48 -36.45 10.90
CA MET A 1 9.79 -35.38 11.73
C MET A 1 9.99 -34.08 11.01
N THR A 2 9.16 -33.21 11.28
CA THR A 2 9.23 -31.96 10.59
C THR A 2 10.30 -31.07 11.18
N ASN A 3 11.12 -30.62 10.34
CA ASN A 3 12.12 -29.67 10.69
C ASN A 3 11.49 -28.31 10.85
N LYS A 4 11.28 -27.89 12.07
CA LYS A 4 10.64 -26.62 12.29
C LYS A 4 11.67 -25.51 12.30
N GLN A 5 11.88 -24.94 11.16
CA GLN A 5 12.63 -23.70 11.12
C GLN A 5 11.72 -22.59 11.62
N PRO A 6 12.26 -21.65 12.40
CA PRO A 6 11.47 -20.52 12.81
C PRO A 6 11.01 -19.77 11.56
N ARG A 7 9.73 -19.44 11.53
CA ARG A 7 9.20 -18.68 10.41
C ARG A 7 9.79 -17.29 10.43
N ARG A 8 10.35 -16.92 9.32
CA ARG A 8 10.83 -15.57 9.17
C ARG A 8 9.64 -14.66 8.96
N THR A 9 9.70 -13.45 9.50
CA THR A 9 8.67 -12.47 9.26
C THR A 9 8.76 -12.01 7.82
N LEU A 10 7.64 -11.56 7.30
CA LEU A 10 7.63 -11.02 5.94
C LEU A 10 8.62 -9.86 5.81
N ARG A 11 8.72 -9.05 6.85
CA ARG A 11 9.65 -7.92 6.85
C ARG A 11 11.10 -8.38 6.69
N GLU A 12 11.48 -9.46 7.35
CA GLU A 12 12.82 -10.00 7.23
C GLU A 12 13.08 -10.54 5.83
N VAL A 13 12.11 -11.25 5.27
CA VAL A 13 12.24 -11.79 3.92
C VAL A 13 12.37 -10.67 2.91
N VAL A 14 11.56 -9.64 3.02
CA VAL A 14 11.59 -8.52 2.10
C VAL A 14 12.92 -7.80 2.19
N ARG A 15 13.43 -7.62 3.40
CA ARG A 15 14.72 -6.95 3.58
C ARG A 15 15.83 -7.71 2.87
N ASP A 16 15.91 -9.01 3.09
CA ASP A 16 16.94 -9.84 2.48
C ASP A 16 16.79 -9.87 0.96
N THR A 17 15.55 -9.98 0.49
CA THR A 17 15.28 -10.03 -0.93
C THR A 17 15.60 -8.71 -1.62
N ALA A 18 15.30 -7.59 -0.96
CA ALA A 18 15.58 -6.28 -1.53
C ALA A 18 17.07 -6.09 -1.75
N VAL A 19 17.89 -6.55 -0.82
CA VAL A 19 19.34 -6.50 -0.98
C VAL A 19 19.76 -7.37 -2.16
N ALA A 20 19.18 -8.56 -2.28
CA ALA A 20 19.53 -9.48 -3.36
C ALA A 20 19.10 -8.97 -4.73
N LEU A 21 17.95 -8.30 -4.80
CA LEU A 21 17.43 -7.81 -6.07
C LEU A 21 18.09 -6.53 -6.56
N ASP A 22 18.79 -5.83 -5.67
CA ASP A 22 19.50 -4.60 -6.04
C ASP A 22 18.61 -3.60 -6.78
N LEU A 23 17.46 -3.29 -6.17
CA LEU A 23 16.52 -2.37 -6.78
C LEU A 23 17.08 -0.94 -6.80
N PRO A 24 16.93 -0.24 -7.93
CA PRO A 24 17.38 1.16 -7.98
C PRO A 24 16.67 2.02 -6.95
N ALA A 25 17.43 2.89 -6.28
CA ALA A 25 16.90 3.72 -5.22
C ALA A 25 15.75 4.62 -5.70
N TYR A 26 15.82 5.15 -6.92
CA TYR A 26 14.78 6.04 -7.41
C TYR A 26 13.43 5.33 -7.57
N ILE A 27 13.45 4.04 -7.85
CA ILE A 27 12.21 3.26 -7.94
C ILE A 27 11.60 3.15 -6.54
N VAL A 28 12.43 2.82 -5.56
CA VAL A 28 11.95 2.68 -4.19
C VAL A 28 11.43 4.00 -3.64
N TYR A 29 12.12 5.09 -3.93
CA TYR A 29 11.74 6.40 -3.40
C TYR A 29 10.38 6.88 -3.86
N ASP A 30 9.99 6.52 -5.07
CA ASP A 30 8.77 7.07 -5.63
C ASP A 30 7.60 6.08 -5.59
N MET A 31 7.87 4.84 -5.22
CA MET A 31 6.82 3.84 -5.11
C MET A 31 5.95 4.09 -3.89
N PRO A 32 4.64 3.93 -4.04
CA PRO A 32 3.78 4.02 -2.87
C PRO A 32 4.09 2.89 -1.91
N HIS A 33 4.08 3.21 -0.63
CA HIS A 33 4.31 2.23 0.42
C HIS A 33 3.02 2.05 1.20
N LEU A 34 2.56 0.82 1.33
CA LEU A 34 1.34 0.51 2.07
C LEU A 34 1.67 -0.32 3.29
N GLU A 35 1.00 0.00 4.38
CA GLU A 35 1.03 -0.81 5.58
C GLU A 35 -0.39 -1.09 6.00
N LEU A 36 -0.67 -2.34 6.35
CA LEU A 36 -1.98 -2.75 6.79
C LEU A 36 -1.91 -3.31 8.20
N ASP A 37 -2.84 -2.89 9.04
CA ASP A 37 -3.05 -3.52 10.33
C ASP A 37 -4.30 -4.35 10.19
N GLY A 38 -4.13 -5.64 9.92
CA GLY A 38 -5.24 -6.51 9.61
C GLY A 38 -6.07 -5.96 8.46
N ASP A 39 -7.37 -6.00 8.63
CA ASP A 39 -8.30 -5.43 7.66
C ASP A 39 -8.95 -4.14 8.18
N ARG A 40 -8.31 -3.48 9.15
CA ARG A 40 -8.94 -2.36 9.85
C ARG A 40 -8.27 -1.03 9.62
N ARG A 41 -7.03 -1.02 9.22
CA ARG A 41 -6.30 0.23 9.02
C ARG A 41 -5.30 0.09 7.89
N LEU A 42 -5.21 1.13 7.08
CA LEU A 42 -4.25 1.20 6.00
C LEU A 42 -3.52 2.52 6.08
N LEU A 43 -2.20 2.45 6.03
CA LEU A 43 -1.35 3.63 5.89
C LEU A 43 -0.75 3.60 4.49
N LEU A 44 -0.86 4.71 3.79
CA LEU A 44 -0.31 4.83 2.44
C LEU A 44 0.63 6.02 2.42
N GLU A 45 1.88 5.77 2.04
CA GLU A 45 2.89 6.80 1.90
C GLU A 45 3.20 7.03 0.43
N ARG A 46 3.59 8.25 0.11
CA ARG A 46 3.95 8.69 -1.24
C ARG A 46 2.76 8.65 -2.20
N HIS A 47 1.62 9.14 -1.72
CA HIS A 47 0.46 9.29 -2.58
C HIS A 47 0.52 10.60 -3.35
N HIS A 48 -0.26 10.69 -4.41
CA HIS A 48 -0.34 11.89 -5.23
C HIS A 48 -1.74 12.52 -5.20
N GLY A 49 -2.52 12.19 -4.17
CA GLY A 49 -3.83 12.80 -3.97
C GLY A 49 -4.96 11.80 -4.07
N ILE A 50 -6.09 12.19 -3.50
CA ILE A 50 -7.28 11.36 -3.49
C ILE A 50 -8.11 11.65 -4.72
N LEU A 51 -8.51 10.60 -5.43
CA LEU A 51 -9.31 10.71 -6.64
C LEU A 51 -10.80 10.46 -6.39
N GLU A 52 -11.10 9.61 -5.42
CA GLU A 52 -12.48 9.26 -5.09
C GLU A 52 -12.55 8.95 -3.61
N TYR A 53 -13.62 9.38 -2.96
CA TYR A 53 -13.78 9.12 -1.54
C TYR A 53 -15.24 8.84 -1.21
N SER A 54 -15.49 7.65 -0.67
CA SER A 54 -16.78 7.28 -0.13
C SER A 54 -16.55 6.28 1.01
N GLU A 55 -17.61 5.92 1.71
CA GLU A 55 -17.47 4.94 2.78
C GLU A 55 -17.22 3.53 2.25
N GLU A 56 -17.45 3.30 0.98
CA GLU A 56 -17.26 1.99 0.36
C GLU A 56 -16.07 1.93 -0.54
N ARG A 57 -15.54 3.08 -0.98
CA ARG A 57 -14.40 3.08 -1.88
C ARG A 57 -13.59 4.36 -1.74
N ILE A 58 -12.29 4.19 -1.63
CA ILE A 58 -11.35 5.30 -1.65
C ILE A 58 -10.33 4.99 -2.73
N CYS A 59 -10.15 5.91 -3.67
CA CYS A 59 -9.17 5.76 -4.73
C CYS A 59 -8.11 6.84 -4.57
N VAL A 60 -6.87 6.45 -4.61
CA VAL A 60 -5.75 7.34 -4.36
C VAL A 60 -4.75 7.23 -5.51
N ALA A 61 -4.38 8.37 -6.06
CA ALA A 61 -3.37 8.38 -7.11
C ALA A 61 -2.00 8.09 -6.52
N ALA A 62 -1.20 7.35 -7.26
CA ALA A 62 0.18 7.07 -6.89
C ALA A 62 0.98 6.96 -8.18
N ARG A 63 2.28 6.78 -8.04
CA ARG A 63 3.10 6.65 -9.23
C ARG A 63 2.75 5.37 -9.99
N GLY A 64 2.34 5.53 -11.23
CA GLY A 64 2.09 4.41 -12.13
C GLY A 64 0.85 3.60 -11.84
N ALA A 65 0.07 3.99 -10.84
CA ALA A 65 -1.10 3.22 -10.47
C ALA A 65 -2.09 4.07 -9.68
N VAL A 66 -3.33 3.60 -9.64
CA VAL A 66 -4.32 4.10 -8.70
C VAL A 66 -4.51 3.00 -7.66
N VAL A 67 -4.38 3.37 -6.40
CA VAL A 67 -4.63 2.44 -5.30
C VAL A 67 -6.10 2.55 -4.94
N ARG A 68 -6.84 1.47 -5.15
CA ARG A 68 -8.26 1.43 -4.84
C ARG A 68 -8.48 0.61 -3.59
N ILE A 69 -9.15 1.20 -2.63
CA ILE A 69 -9.49 0.56 -1.36
C ILE A 69 -10.99 0.37 -1.34
N ASP A 70 -11.44 -0.86 -1.25
CA ASP A 70 -12.86 -1.19 -1.16
C ASP A 70 -13.17 -1.75 0.21
N GLY A 71 -14.33 -1.41 0.75
CA GLY A 71 -14.72 -1.89 2.06
C GLY A 71 -16.02 -1.29 2.55
N ARG A 72 -16.14 -1.17 3.85
CA ARG A 72 -17.33 -0.62 4.50
C ARG A 72 -16.92 0.31 5.62
N GLY A 73 -17.66 1.40 5.73
CA GLY A 73 -17.39 2.37 6.78
C GLY A 73 -15.99 2.92 6.69
N LEU A 74 -15.46 3.04 5.48
CA LEU A 74 -14.13 3.58 5.28
C LEU A 74 -14.12 5.05 5.59
N ARG A 75 -13.06 5.50 6.23
CA ARG A 75 -12.89 6.92 6.52
C ARG A 75 -11.43 7.28 6.55
N LEU A 76 -11.18 8.50 6.15
CA LEU A 76 -9.84 9.07 6.18
C LEU A 76 -9.57 9.57 7.59
N CYS A 77 -8.55 9.03 8.23
CA CYS A 77 -8.22 9.39 9.61
C CYS A 77 -7.21 10.51 9.69
N ALA A 78 -6.25 10.51 8.76
CA ALA A 78 -5.23 11.54 8.71
C ALA A 78 -4.71 11.65 7.29
N MET A 79 -4.27 12.82 6.93
CA MET A 79 -3.71 13.04 5.59
C MET A 79 -2.80 14.26 5.61
N ASN A 80 -1.67 14.12 4.96
CA ASN A 80 -0.83 15.26 4.62
C ASN A 80 -0.40 15.12 3.16
N ALA A 81 0.58 15.91 2.73
CA ALA A 81 0.95 15.95 1.32
C ALA A 81 1.46 14.63 0.77
N THR A 82 2.01 13.76 1.63
CA THR A 82 2.64 12.52 1.17
C THR A 82 2.06 11.27 1.81
N GLU A 83 1.35 11.39 2.93
CA GLU A 83 0.85 10.24 3.67
C GLU A 83 -0.62 10.38 3.97
N LEU A 84 -1.31 9.25 4.01
CA LEU A 84 -2.70 9.23 4.45
C LEU A 84 -2.98 7.93 5.19
N SER A 85 -3.96 7.96 6.07
CA SER A 85 -4.38 6.74 6.74
C SER A 85 -5.89 6.59 6.64
N VAL A 86 -6.31 5.36 6.43
CA VAL A 86 -7.70 4.99 6.26
C VAL A 86 -8.05 3.96 7.34
N ALA A 87 -9.20 4.11 7.92
CA ALA A 87 -9.73 3.13 8.88
C ALA A 87 -11.08 2.66 8.38
N GLY A 88 -11.51 1.52 8.87
CA GLY A 88 -12.78 0.93 8.51
C GLY A 88 -12.62 -0.57 8.30
N GLU A 89 -13.60 -1.16 7.65
CA GLU A 89 -13.51 -2.57 7.30
C GLU A 89 -13.02 -2.64 5.86
N ILE A 90 -11.77 -3.06 5.71
CA ILE A 90 -11.12 -3.11 4.39
C ILE A 90 -11.35 -4.49 3.80
N GLU A 91 -11.93 -4.55 2.62
CA GLU A 91 -12.23 -5.81 1.96
C GLU A 91 -11.26 -6.11 0.83
N ALA A 92 -10.78 -5.08 0.16
CA ALA A 92 -9.84 -5.27 -0.94
C ALA A 92 -8.98 -4.05 -1.14
N VAL A 93 -7.76 -4.28 -1.56
CA VAL A 93 -6.86 -3.21 -2.00
C VAL A 93 -6.38 -3.62 -3.39
N THR A 94 -6.60 -2.76 -4.36
CA THR A 94 -6.31 -3.07 -5.75
C THR A 94 -5.39 -2.00 -6.34
N PHE A 95 -4.42 -2.44 -7.10
CA PHE A 95 -3.56 -1.52 -7.85
C PHE A 95 -4.05 -1.52 -9.29
N GLU A 96 -4.65 -0.43 -9.71
CA GLU A 96 -5.07 -0.27 -11.08
C GLU A 96 -3.93 0.41 -11.83
N LYS A 97 -3.30 -0.34 -12.72
CA LYS A 97 -2.16 0.20 -13.45
C LYS A 97 -2.59 1.30 -14.38
N ARG A 98 -1.88 2.41 -14.33
CA ARG A 98 -2.09 3.48 -15.29
C ARG A 98 -1.28 3.20 -16.53
N LYS A 99 -1.91 3.40 -17.68
CA LYS A 99 -1.16 3.33 -18.93
C LYS A 99 -0.23 4.52 -18.95
N SER A 100 1.04 4.24 -19.18
CA SER A 100 1.95 5.35 -19.35
C SER A 100 1.57 6.06 -20.64
N GLU A 101 1.30 7.31 -20.50
CA GLU A 101 1.06 8.16 -21.65
C GLU A 101 2.40 8.39 -22.29
N GLY A 102 2.67 7.60 -23.26
CA GLY A 102 3.95 7.50 -23.95
C GLY A 102 4.67 8.70 -24.23
#